data_c9f176136de29dd0c755effce6ed79ff
#
_entry.id   c9f176136de29dd0c755effce6ed79ff
#
_cell.length_a   1.000
_cell.length_b   1.000
_cell.length_c   1.000
_cell.angle_alpha   90.00
_cell.angle_beta   90.00
_cell.angle_gamma   90.00
#
_symmetry.space_group_name_H-M   'P 1'
#
loop_
_entity.id
_entity.type
_entity.pdbx_description
1 polymer ?
#
loop_
_entity_poly.entity_id
_entity_poly.type
_entity_poly.pdbx_seq_one_letter_code
_entity_poly.pdbx_strand_id
1 'polypeptide(L)'
;MYQGLNILIGNACDMQCPYCLQTGVDVPANRPANVEKFSELLAQKLAGQMPQRISIWGGEPMVYWAKVHFLLDSLTAVGICPTQGFFITTNGRKLTDEYVAYANSHPIWTIISSHDWQLSQDQWDRIARLDRFSVSAIIHRQHLTFWDFRCRYYEFEDRYGFKPRFYLHFLRANDGCSPEFYMTKADVDALCRHLLDDVVTLARLGDDWARWQCAQLLIEHRKEIAKGIGEKCVRSDRLSVDLHGNIYACHHNFDASNICGHLSRTVVPIRADHATVDPRRFSASEACRACDIFEECHGGCYLSNTHDVDCYLAKQMHTVYEAMKEVVQWRLE
;
A
#
# COMPACT_ATOMS: atom_id res chain seq x y z
N MET A 1 -2.45 -1.00 -21.24
CA MET A 1 -2.70 -2.14 -20.31
C MET A 1 -2.61 -1.59 -18.88
N TYR A 2 -3.61 -1.85 -18.06
CA TYR A 2 -3.57 -1.44 -16.64
C TYR A 2 -2.64 -2.36 -15.84
N GLN A 3 -1.66 -1.79 -15.13
CA GLN A 3 -0.81 -2.56 -14.20
C GLN A 3 -1.55 -2.89 -12.91
N GLY A 4 -2.41 -1.98 -12.45
CA GLY A 4 -3.13 -2.16 -11.20
C GLY A 4 -4.52 -1.55 -11.20
N LEU A 5 -5.43 -2.24 -10.54
CA LEU A 5 -6.78 -1.77 -10.23
C LEU A 5 -6.98 -1.84 -8.73
N ASN A 6 -7.46 -0.75 -8.13
CA ASN A 6 -7.84 -0.70 -6.72
C ASN A 6 -9.36 -0.57 -6.63
N ILE A 7 -10.01 -1.46 -5.88
CA ILE A 7 -11.46 -1.45 -5.67
C ILE A 7 -11.72 -1.16 -4.20
N LEU A 8 -12.40 -0.07 -3.92
CA LEU A 8 -12.89 0.28 -2.59
C LEU A 8 -14.22 -0.43 -2.33
N ILE A 9 -14.26 -1.27 -1.27
CA ILE A 9 -15.43 -2.07 -0.91
C ILE A 9 -16.39 -1.35 0.05
N GLY A 10 -15.87 -0.41 0.83
CA GLY A 10 -16.56 0.38 1.85
C GLY A 10 -15.60 0.85 2.95
N ASN A 11 -16.07 1.67 3.89
CA ASN A 11 -15.24 2.28 4.94
C ASN A 11 -15.46 1.72 6.35
N ALA A 12 -16.40 0.78 6.56
CA ALA A 12 -16.55 0.20 7.88
C ALA A 12 -15.29 -0.59 8.26
N CYS A 13 -14.85 -0.39 9.49
CA CYS A 13 -13.67 -1.05 10.06
C CYS A 13 -13.97 -1.38 11.52
N ASP A 14 -13.40 -2.45 12.02
CA ASP A 14 -13.45 -2.85 13.42
C ASP A 14 -12.31 -2.25 14.26
N MET A 15 -11.45 -1.43 13.62
CA MET A 15 -10.39 -0.65 14.23
C MET A 15 -10.61 0.86 14.04
N GLN A 16 -10.03 1.64 14.94
CA GLN A 16 -9.98 3.11 14.87
C GLN A 16 -8.52 3.56 14.95
N CYS A 17 -7.74 3.21 13.93
CA CYS A 17 -6.33 3.60 13.89
C CYS A 17 -6.20 5.12 13.85
N PRO A 18 -5.45 5.75 14.76
CA PRO A 18 -5.36 7.22 14.86
C PRO A 18 -4.63 7.86 13.68
N TYR A 19 -4.01 7.05 12.83
CA TYR A 19 -3.33 7.47 11.59
C TYR A 19 -4.04 6.94 10.32
N CYS A 20 -5.30 6.52 10.42
CA CYS A 20 -6.03 5.98 9.28
C CYS A 20 -6.32 7.05 8.24
N LEU A 21 -5.90 6.81 7.00
CA LEU A 21 -6.15 7.68 5.85
C LEU A 21 -7.65 7.86 5.50
N GLN A 22 -8.50 6.98 6.02
CA GLN A 22 -9.93 6.93 5.70
C GLN A 22 -10.81 7.50 6.81
N THR A 23 -10.23 8.06 7.86
CA THR A 23 -10.99 8.67 8.97
C THR A 23 -11.63 9.98 8.50
N GLY A 24 -12.94 10.14 8.74
CA GLY A 24 -13.66 11.37 8.45
C GLY A 24 -13.95 11.65 6.97
N VAL A 25 -13.72 10.69 6.08
CA VAL A 25 -13.97 10.84 4.64
C VAL A 25 -15.41 10.43 4.31
N ASP A 26 -16.16 11.29 3.60
CA ASP A 26 -17.47 10.93 3.04
C ASP A 26 -17.28 10.06 1.79
N VAL A 27 -17.53 8.76 1.95
CA VAL A 27 -17.28 7.78 0.91
C VAL A 27 -18.58 7.28 0.32
N PRO A 28 -18.84 7.54 -0.98
CA PRO A 28 -19.98 6.98 -1.70
C PRO A 28 -20.08 5.45 -1.59
N ALA A 29 -18.94 4.76 -1.48
CA ALA A 29 -18.84 3.31 -1.38
C ALA A 29 -19.60 2.70 -0.17
N ASN A 30 -19.97 3.48 0.83
CA ASN A 30 -20.79 3.01 1.96
C ASN A 30 -22.28 2.79 1.60
N ARG A 31 -22.73 3.29 0.46
CA ARG A 31 -24.10 3.07 -0.03
C ARG A 31 -24.26 1.66 -0.59
N PRO A 32 -25.48 1.08 -0.61
CA PRO A 32 -25.74 -0.17 -1.29
C PRO A 32 -25.34 -0.10 -2.77
N ALA A 33 -24.55 -1.06 -3.23
CA ALA A 33 -24.09 -1.13 -4.60
C ALA A 33 -24.50 -2.45 -5.24
N ASN A 34 -24.76 -2.44 -6.55
CA ASN A 34 -24.97 -3.66 -7.33
C ASN A 34 -23.62 -4.17 -7.86
N VAL A 35 -23.10 -5.20 -7.24
CA VAL A 35 -21.79 -5.79 -7.53
C VAL A 35 -21.74 -6.42 -8.92
N GLU A 36 -22.81 -7.07 -9.37
CA GLU A 36 -22.89 -7.69 -10.71
C GLU A 36 -22.78 -6.62 -11.78
N LYS A 37 -23.61 -5.56 -11.67
CA LYS A 37 -23.57 -4.42 -12.60
C LYS A 37 -22.21 -3.72 -12.59
N PHE A 38 -21.58 -3.60 -11.43
CA PHE A 38 -20.22 -3.06 -11.33
C PHE A 38 -19.23 -3.93 -12.09
N SER A 39 -19.29 -5.26 -11.93
CA SER A 39 -18.40 -6.22 -12.60
C SER A 39 -18.56 -6.18 -14.11
N GLU A 40 -19.80 -6.08 -14.61
CA GLU A 40 -20.09 -5.91 -16.05
C GLU A 40 -19.53 -4.59 -16.60
N LEU A 41 -19.75 -3.47 -15.90
CA LEU A 41 -19.24 -2.16 -16.29
C LEU A 41 -17.70 -2.16 -16.31
N LEU A 42 -17.09 -2.81 -15.33
CA LEU A 42 -15.63 -2.93 -15.27
C LEU A 42 -15.10 -3.78 -16.43
N ALA A 43 -15.74 -4.91 -16.74
CA ALA A 43 -15.37 -5.76 -17.87
C ALA A 43 -15.46 -4.99 -19.20
N GLN A 44 -16.55 -4.26 -19.43
CA GLN A 44 -16.71 -3.39 -20.59
C GLN A 44 -15.61 -2.32 -20.66
N LYS A 45 -15.27 -1.72 -19.51
CA LYS A 45 -14.23 -0.68 -19.41
C LYS A 45 -12.85 -1.22 -19.73
N LEU A 46 -12.52 -2.39 -19.25
CA LEU A 46 -11.24 -3.04 -19.52
C LEU A 46 -11.12 -3.51 -20.97
N ALA A 47 -12.24 -3.77 -21.66
CA ALA A 47 -12.28 -4.16 -23.08
C ALA A 47 -11.27 -5.25 -23.44
N GLY A 48 -11.13 -6.28 -22.59
CA GLY A 48 -10.17 -7.38 -22.73
C GLY A 48 -8.73 -7.05 -22.29
N GLN A 49 -8.45 -5.83 -21.88
CA GLN A 49 -7.14 -5.46 -21.29
C GLN A 49 -7.11 -5.87 -19.81
N MET A 50 -6.58 -7.06 -19.56
CA MET A 50 -6.53 -7.59 -18.20
C MET A 50 -5.52 -6.81 -17.34
N PRO A 51 -5.90 -6.32 -16.13
CA PRO A 51 -4.94 -5.73 -15.21
C PRO A 51 -3.98 -6.81 -14.69
N GLN A 52 -2.75 -6.41 -14.35
CA GLN A 52 -1.82 -7.36 -13.74
C GLN A 52 -2.30 -7.79 -12.35
N ARG A 53 -2.78 -6.82 -11.55
CA ARG A 53 -3.31 -7.09 -10.21
C ARG A 53 -4.59 -6.29 -9.94
N ILE A 54 -5.46 -6.86 -9.11
CA ILE A 54 -6.62 -6.18 -8.55
C ILE A 54 -6.47 -6.18 -7.03
N SER A 55 -6.44 -5.00 -6.43
CA SER A 55 -6.37 -4.82 -4.98
C SER A 55 -7.74 -4.44 -4.44
N ILE A 56 -8.21 -5.20 -3.46
CA ILE A 56 -9.46 -4.94 -2.75
C ILE A 56 -9.12 -4.41 -1.37
N TRP A 57 -9.66 -3.28 -1.03
CA TRP A 57 -9.43 -2.63 0.23
C TRP A 57 -10.57 -1.68 0.62
N GLY A 58 -10.43 -1.01 1.75
CA GLY A 58 -11.46 -0.16 2.31
C GLY A 58 -11.13 0.15 3.76
N GLY A 59 -12.15 0.22 4.63
CA GLY A 59 -11.93 0.18 6.07
C GLY A 59 -11.28 -1.15 6.45
N GLU A 60 -12.10 -2.19 6.65
CA GLU A 60 -11.62 -3.56 6.81
C GLU A 60 -12.40 -4.49 5.87
N PRO A 61 -11.77 -5.06 4.84
CA PRO A 61 -12.45 -5.94 3.90
C PRO A 61 -13.12 -7.16 4.54
N MET A 62 -12.59 -7.67 5.65
CA MET A 62 -13.18 -8.82 6.34
C MET A 62 -14.49 -8.48 7.07
N VAL A 63 -14.77 -7.22 7.35
CA VAL A 63 -16.09 -6.76 7.81
C VAL A 63 -17.14 -6.94 6.71
N TYR A 64 -16.71 -6.91 5.46
CA TYR A 64 -17.53 -7.07 4.27
C TYR A 64 -17.33 -8.43 3.58
N TRP A 65 -16.86 -9.46 4.29
CA TRP A 65 -16.42 -10.71 3.64
C TRP A 65 -17.43 -11.28 2.64
N ALA A 66 -18.69 -11.36 2.98
CA ALA A 66 -19.71 -11.84 2.04
C ALA A 66 -19.77 -11.01 0.73
N LYS A 67 -19.60 -9.68 0.83
CA LYS A 67 -19.57 -8.77 -0.32
C LYS A 67 -18.26 -8.95 -1.12
N VAL A 68 -17.12 -9.10 -0.45
CA VAL A 68 -15.82 -9.35 -1.08
C VAL A 68 -15.85 -10.68 -1.84
N HIS A 69 -16.32 -11.73 -1.21
CA HIS A 69 -16.48 -13.06 -1.82
C HIS A 69 -17.33 -12.97 -3.10
N PHE A 70 -18.53 -12.40 -2.99
CA PHE A 70 -19.42 -12.21 -4.13
C PHE A 70 -18.81 -11.35 -5.24
N LEU A 71 -18.03 -10.31 -4.90
CA LEU A 71 -17.30 -9.51 -5.87
C LEU A 71 -16.25 -10.33 -6.62
N LEU A 72 -15.46 -11.13 -5.93
CA LEU A 72 -14.42 -11.96 -6.54
C LEU A 72 -15.02 -12.97 -7.52
N ASP A 73 -16.12 -13.62 -7.12
CA ASP A 73 -16.86 -14.57 -7.97
C ASP A 73 -17.46 -13.86 -9.21
N SER A 74 -18.09 -12.69 -8.98
CA SER A 74 -18.69 -11.91 -10.08
C SER A 74 -17.63 -11.40 -11.08
N LEU A 75 -16.47 -10.95 -10.61
CA LEU A 75 -15.36 -10.54 -11.48
C LEU A 75 -14.85 -11.73 -12.31
N THR A 76 -14.69 -12.87 -11.68
CA THR A 76 -14.24 -14.10 -12.35
C THR A 76 -15.27 -14.57 -13.37
N ALA A 77 -16.57 -14.51 -13.05
CA ALA A 77 -17.66 -14.92 -13.93
C ALA A 77 -17.72 -14.06 -15.21
N VAL A 78 -17.37 -12.77 -15.14
CA VAL A 78 -17.28 -11.88 -16.32
C VAL A 78 -15.90 -11.92 -17.01
N GLY A 79 -15.04 -12.87 -16.64
CA GLY A 79 -13.73 -13.11 -17.25
C GLY A 79 -12.61 -12.18 -16.78
N ILE A 80 -12.78 -11.49 -15.65
CA ILE A 80 -11.70 -10.66 -15.05
C ILE A 80 -10.83 -11.51 -14.15
N CYS A 81 -9.69 -11.97 -14.68
CA CYS A 81 -8.72 -12.82 -14.01
C CYS A 81 -7.33 -12.14 -14.05
N PRO A 82 -6.96 -11.34 -13.05
CA PRO A 82 -5.68 -10.62 -13.06
C PRO A 82 -4.49 -11.57 -13.07
N THR A 83 -3.45 -11.26 -13.87
CA THR A 83 -2.32 -12.18 -14.11
C THR A 83 -1.47 -12.45 -12.87
N GLN A 84 -1.44 -11.51 -11.91
CA GLN A 84 -0.77 -11.67 -10.60
C GLN A 84 -1.76 -11.99 -9.48
N GLY A 85 -3.06 -12.09 -9.78
CA GLY A 85 -4.12 -12.40 -8.84
C GLY A 85 -4.74 -11.19 -8.15
N PHE A 86 -5.60 -11.50 -7.19
CA PHE A 86 -6.28 -10.54 -6.33
C PHE A 86 -5.44 -10.28 -5.07
N PHE A 87 -5.42 -9.05 -4.61
CA PHE A 87 -4.71 -8.63 -3.40
C PHE A 87 -5.74 -8.08 -2.41
N ILE A 88 -5.78 -8.65 -1.21
CA ILE A 88 -6.69 -8.21 -0.15
C ILE A 88 -5.85 -7.69 1.00
N THR A 89 -6.02 -6.40 1.33
CA THR A 89 -5.37 -5.80 2.50
C THR A 89 -6.32 -5.83 3.67
N THR A 90 -5.93 -6.47 4.77
CA THR A 90 -6.73 -6.65 5.98
C THR A 90 -5.90 -6.41 7.24
N ASN A 91 -6.55 -5.98 8.34
CA ASN A 91 -5.90 -5.89 9.64
C ASN A 91 -5.67 -7.27 10.30
N GLY A 92 -6.20 -8.35 9.72
CA GLY A 92 -6.03 -9.72 10.17
C GLY A 92 -6.95 -10.16 11.33
N ARG A 93 -7.65 -9.23 11.99
CA ARG A 93 -8.43 -9.54 13.21
C ARG A 93 -9.66 -10.41 12.95
N LYS A 94 -10.27 -10.26 11.78
CA LYS A 94 -11.51 -10.97 11.38
C LYS A 94 -11.27 -12.07 10.35
N LEU A 95 -10.04 -12.55 10.19
CA LEU A 95 -9.78 -13.69 9.34
C LEU A 95 -10.49 -14.93 9.90
N THR A 96 -11.21 -15.64 9.03
CA THR A 96 -11.91 -16.88 9.35
C THR A 96 -11.26 -18.07 8.63
N ASP A 97 -11.57 -19.29 9.08
CA ASP A 97 -11.12 -20.50 8.42
C ASP A 97 -11.72 -20.64 7.00
N GLU A 98 -12.94 -20.14 6.81
CA GLU A 98 -13.59 -20.03 5.50
C GLU A 98 -12.78 -19.15 4.55
N TYR A 99 -12.36 -17.97 5.01
CA TYR A 99 -11.51 -17.08 4.21
C TYR A 99 -10.18 -17.74 3.84
N VAL A 100 -9.51 -18.39 4.80
CA VAL A 100 -8.24 -19.08 4.55
C VAL A 100 -8.41 -20.16 3.48
N ALA A 101 -9.45 -20.99 3.58
CA ALA A 101 -9.75 -22.02 2.58
C ALA A 101 -10.02 -21.42 1.20
N TYR A 102 -10.81 -20.35 1.13
CA TYR A 102 -11.11 -19.65 -0.11
C TYR A 102 -9.85 -19.00 -0.72
N ALA A 103 -9.06 -18.30 0.08
CA ALA A 103 -7.85 -17.63 -0.38
C ALA A 103 -6.80 -18.62 -0.93
N ASN A 104 -6.67 -19.80 -0.32
CA ASN A 104 -5.74 -20.84 -0.77
C ASN A 104 -6.20 -21.54 -2.06
N SER A 105 -7.52 -21.62 -2.29
CA SER A 105 -8.09 -22.22 -3.51
C SER A 105 -8.15 -21.26 -4.71
N HIS A 106 -7.87 -19.96 -4.51
CA HIS A 106 -7.93 -18.92 -5.53
C HIS A 106 -6.59 -18.16 -5.63
N PRO A 107 -6.31 -17.42 -6.71
CA PRO A 107 -5.08 -16.63 -6.86
C PRO A 107 -5.14 -15.35 -6.01
N ILE A 108 -5.27 -15.51 -4.68
CA ILE A 108 -5.38 -14.41 -3.73
C ILE A 108 -4.06 -14.26 -2.96
N TRP A 109 -3.59 -13.02 -2.87
CA TRP A 109 -2.51 -12.61 -2.01
C TRP A 109 -3.06 -11.77 -0.85
N THR A 110 -2.90 -12.22 0.37
CA THR A 110 -3.36 -11.50 1.57
C THR A 110 -2.25 -10.61 2.12
N ILE A 111 -2.54 -9.32 2.26
CA ILE A 111 -1.62 -8.36 2.88
C ILE A 111 -2.16 -8.07 4.28
N ILE A 112 -1.45 -8.54 5.30
CA ILE A 112 -1.78 -8.24 6.69
C ILE A 112 -1.20 -6.87 7.03
N SER A 113 -2.06 -5.88 7.15
CA SER A 113 -1.65 -4.55 7.63
C SER A 113 -1.63 -4.58 9.15
N SER A 114 -0.46 -4.88 9.70
CA SER A 114 -0.30 -5.00 11.14
C SER A 114 -0.08 -3.63 11.76
N HIS A 115 -1.04 -3.23 12.59
CA HIS A 115 -0.96 -2.06 13.44
C HIS A 115 -0.56 -2.55 14.84
N ASP A 116 0.68 -2.23 15.25
CA ASP A 116 1.20 -2.47 16.61
C ASP A 116 1.11 -3.93 17.10
N TRP A 117 1.14 -4.91 16.19
CA TRP A 117 1.16 -6.36 16.52
C TRP A 117 0.03 -6.85 17.43
N GLN A 118 -1.13 -6.18 17.42
CA GLN A 118 -2.26 -6.47 18.29
C GLN A 118 -3.04 -7.76 17.92
N LEU A 119 -2.47 -8.63 17.12
CA LEU A 119 -3.07 -9.90 16.77
C LEU A 119 -2.82 -10.95 17.86
N SER A 120 -3.87 -11.67 18.24
CA SER A 120 -3.76 -12.82 19.14
C SER A 120 -3.00 -13.97 18.46
N GLN A 121 -2.53 -14.94 19.24
CA GLN A 121 -1.87 -16.12 18.71
C GLN A 121 -2.76 -16.90 17.75
N ASP A 122 -4.05 -17.06 18.05
CA ASP A 122 -5.01 -17.75 17.17
C ASP A 122 -5.15 -17.05 15.81
N GLN A 123 -5.06 -15.71 15.77
CA GLN A 123 -5.09 -14.95 14.52
C GLN A 123 -3.80 -15.18 13.73
N TRP A 124 -2.64 -15.20 14.37
CA TRP A 124 -1.38 -15.54 13.74
C TRP A 124 -1.36 -16.97 13.22
N ASP A 125 -1.91 -17.93 13.97
CA ASP A 125 -2.03 -19.33 13.54
C ASP A 125 -2.92 -19.47 12.30
N ARG A 126 -3.96 -18.64 12.14
CA ARG A 126 -4.77 -18.58 10.89
C ARG A 126 -3.99 -17.96 9.74
N ILE A 127 -3.28 -16.85 9.99
CA ILE A 127 -2.45 -16.16 8.98
C ILE A 127 -1.39 -17.14 8.45
N ALA A 128 -0.74 -17.89 9.34
CA ALA A 128 0.30 -18.85 8.97
C ALA A 128 -0.19 -20.00 8.05
N ARG A 129 -1.52 -20.25 7.98
CA ARG A 129 -2.11 -21.23 7.07
C ARG A 129 -2.43 -20.68 5.66
N LEU A 130 -2.20 -19.39 5.42
CA LEU A 130 -2.35 -18.80 4.10
C LEU A 130 -1.15 -19.16 3.22
N ASP A 131 -1.40 -19.66 2.02
CA ASP A 131 -0.34 -20.01 1.05
C ASP A 131 0.38 -18.77 0.52
N ARG A 132 -0.32 -17.64 0.45
CA ARG A 132 0.18 -16.39 -0.13
C ARG A 132 -0.18 -15.21 0.75
N PHE A 133 0.76 -14.80 1.58
CA PHE A 133 0.57 -13.60 2.38
C PHE A 133 1.86 -12.80 2.57
N SER A 134 1.71 -11.60 3.04
CA SER A 134 2.78 -10.74 3.52
C SER A 134 2.29 -9.88 4.69
N VAL A 135 3.18 -9.40 5.50
CA VAL A 135 2.89 -8.48 6.59
C VAL A 135 3.40 -7.10 6.21
N SER A 136 2.52 -6.11 6.29
CA SER A 136 2.82 -4.70 6.08
C SER A 136 2.91 -4.02 7.44
N ALA A 137 4.11 -3.63 7.83
CA ALA A 137 4.39 -2.96 9.09
C ALA A 137 4.45 -1.45 8.90
N ILE A 138 3.67 -0.69 9.66
CA ILE A 138 3.64 0.77 9.56
C ILE A 138 4.57 1.36 10.61
N ILE A 139 5.57 2.09 10.14
CA ILE A 139 6.54 2.82 10.96
C ILE A 139 6.03 4.24 11.16
N HIS A 140 5.90 4.67 12.40
CA HIS A 140 5.43 5.99 12.80
C HIS A 140 6.19 6.48 14.04
N ARG A 141 6.00 7.73 14.43
CA ARG A 141 6.74 8.38 15.53
C ARG A 141 6.81 7.57 16.81
N GLN A 142 5.73 6.89 17.18
CA GLN A 142 5.68 6.08 18.41
C GLN A 142 6.30 4.68 18.24
N HIS A 143 6.67 4.28 17.02
CA HIS A 143 7.24 2.97 16.70
C HIS A 143 8.28 3.11 15.59
N LEU A 144 9.49 3.52 15.97
CA LEU A 144 10.62 3.76 15.05
C LEU A 144 11.61 2.58 15.01
N THR A 145 11.54 1.65 15.98
CA THR A 145 12.46 0.51 16.04
C THR A 145 11.99 -0.64 15.16
N PHE A 146 12.96 -1.45 14.68
CA PHE A 146 12.68 -2.61 13.83
C PHE A 146 12.83 -3.94 14.57
N TRP A 147 13.20 -3.88 15.86
CA TRP A 147 13.52 -5.07 16.65
C TRP A 147 12.34 -6.03 16.78
N ASP A 148 11.15 -5.50 17.05
CA ASP A 148 9.94 -6.32 17.19
C ASP A 148 9.58 -7.05 15.89
N PHE A 149 9.77 -6.39 14.74
CA PHE A 149 9.55 -7.01 13.44
C PHE A 149 10.54 -8.13 13.15
N ARG A 150 11.80 -7.94 13.53
CA ARG A 150 12.83 -8.95 13.41
C ARG A 150 12.56 -10.14 14.34
N CYS A 151 12.20 -9.90 15.60
CA CYS A 151 11.82 -10.97 16.54
C CYS A 151 10.65 -11.78 15.97
N ARG A 152 9.61 -11.12 15.48
CA ARG A 152 8.44 -11.78 14.91
C ARG A 152 8.78 -12.61 13.67
N TYR A 153 9.69 -12.16 12.84
CA TYR A 153 10.15 -12.90 11.66
C TYR A 153 10.78 -14.25 12.04
N TYR A 154 11.61 -14.28 13.07
CA TYR A 154 12.23 -15.52 13.54
C TYR A 154 11.27 -16.39 14.35
N GLU A 155 10.37 -15.79 15.16
CA GLU A 155 9.30 -16.54 15.82
C GLU A 155 8.40 -17.31 14.82
N PHE A 156 8.15 -16.75 13.66
CA PHE A 156 7.43 -17.46 12.59
C PHE A 156 8.21 -18.66 12.07
N GLU A 157 9.53 -18.52 11.88
CA GLU A 157 10.38 -19.63 11.45
C GLU A 157 10.38 -20.75 12.50
N ASP A 158 10.58 -20.39 13.77
CA ASP A 158 10.61 -21.36 14.87
C ASP A 158 9.27 -22.08 15.05
N ARG A 159 8.15 -21.39 14.88
CA ARG A 159 6.82 -21.91 15.15
C ARG A 159 6.19 -22.63 13.96
N TYR A 160 6.39 -22.11 12.75
CA TYR A 160 5.70 -22.59 11.53
C TYR A 160 6.64 -23.14 10.47
N GLY A 161 7.95 -23.05 10.65
CA GLY A 161 8.95 -23.58 9.74
C GLY A 161 9.18 -22.75 8.48
N PHE A 162 8.69 -21.50 8.44
CA PHE A 162 8.90 -20.60 7.30
C PHE A 162 9.05 -19.12 7.73
N LYS A 163 9.64 -18.31 6.86
CA LYS A 163 9.89 -16.89 7.08
C LYS A 163 8.86 -16.05 6.32
N PRO A 164 7.99 -15.27 6.99
CA PRO A 164 7.02 -14.42 6.33
C PRO A 164 7.69 -13.21 5.66
N ARG A 165 7.05 -12.67 4.63
CA ARG A 165 7.51 -11.41 4.00
C ARG A 165 7.00 -10.22 4.80
N PHE A 166 7.91 -9.41 5.34
CA PHE A 166 7.60 -8.15 6.03
C PHE A 166 7.96 -6.97 5.13
N TYR A 167 6.99 -6.07 4.90
CA TYR A 167 7.20 -4.82 4.20
C TYR A 167 7.11 -3.67 5.20
N LEU A 168 8.12 -2.80 5.22
CA LEU A 168 8.12 -1.60 6.05
C LEU A 168 7.49 -0.44 5.27
N HIS A 169 6.48 0.19 5.86
CA HIS A 169 5.85 1.38 5.32
C HIS A 169 6.01 2.54 6.29
N PHE A 170 6.52 3.66 5.81
CA PHE A 170 6.65 4.86 6.61
C PHE A 170 5.35 5.65 6.57
N LEU A 171 4.82 5.98 7.76
CA LEU A 171 3.62 6.77 7.88
C LEU A 171 3.85 8.18 7.30
N ARG A 172 2.93 8.62 6.45
CA ARG A 172 2.87 9.99 5.95
C ARG A 172 1.74 10.73 6.62
N ALA A 173 2.01 11.95 7.05
CA ALA A 173 1.02 12.82 7.64
C ALA A 173 -0.06 13.20 6.61
N ASN A 174 -1.32 13.12 7.02
CA ASN A 174 -2.50 13.50 6.22
C ASN A 174 -3.62 13.98 7.14
N ASP A 175 -4.69 14.55 6.58
CA ASP A 175 -5.79 15.17 7.33
C ASP A 175 -6.52 14.23 8.32
N GLY A 176 -6.48 12.92 8.08
CA GLY A 176 -7.12 11.92 8.96
C GLY A 176 -6.21 11.39 10.08
N CYS A 177 -4.94 11.80 10.12
CA CYS A 177 -3.97 11.26 11.06
C CYS A 177 -3.81 12.17 12.29
N SER A 178 -3.77 11.58 13.48
CA SER A 178 -3.48 12.32 14.70
C SER A 178 -2.03 12.85 14.71
N PRO A 179 -1.80 14.15 15.04
CA PRO A 179 -0.48 14.78 14.97
C PRO A 179 0.61 14.09 15.81
N GLU A 180 0.25 13.38 16.86
CA GLU A 180 1.19 12.66 17.72
C GLU A 180 1.87 11.47 17.03
N PHE A 181 1.33 11.01 15.89
CA PHE A 181 1.94 9.95 15.07
C PHE A 181 2.84 10.49 13.96
N TYR A 182 2.79 11.81 13.71
CA TYR A 182 3.64 12.42 12.70
C TYR A 182 5.10 12.42 13.12
N MET A 183 5.98 12.00 12.23
CA MET A 183 7.40 12.13 12.45
C MET A 183 7.81 13.61 12.40
N THR A 184 8.68 13.99 13.31
CA THR A 184 9.47 15.22 13.27
C THR A 184 10.80 14.94 12.56
N LYS A 185 11.59 15.97 12.26
CA LYS A 185 12.95 15.78 11.71
C LYS A 185 13.85 14.97 12.65
N ALA A 186 13.70 15.16 13.97
CA ALA A 186 14.44 14.36 14.96
C ALA A 186 14.03 12.88 14.95
N ASP A 187 12.74 12.59 14.72
CA ASP A 187 12.25 11.22 14.57
C ASP A 187 12.78 10.59 13.26
N VAL A 188 12.88 11.37 12.18
CA VAL A 188 13.51 10.94 10.92
C VAL A 188 14.99 10.59 11.12
N ASP A 189 15.73 11.42 11.88
CA ASP A 189 17.13 11.13 12.20
C ASP A 189 17.27 9.85 13.04
N ALA A 190 16.36 9.64 14.00
CA ALA A 190 16.32 8.41 14.79
C ALA A 190 16.00 7.20 13.92
N LEU A 191 15.01 7.30 13.04
CA LEU A 191 14.64 6.24 12.10
C LEU A 191 15.82 5.87 11.19
N CYS A 192 16.49 6.84 10.59
CA CYS A 192 17.62 6.59 9.68
C CYS A 192 18.81 5.97 10.43
N ARG A 193 19.07 6.39 11.65
CA ARG A 193 20.07 5.72 12.50
C ARG A 193 19.71 4.26 12.77
N HIS A 194 18.46 3.96 13.15
CA HIS A 194 18.01 2.58 13.32
C HIS A 194 18.13 1.75 12.04
N LEU A 195 17.84 2.34 10.88
CA LEU A 195 18.04 1.64 9.59
C LEU A 195 19.51 1.33 9.33
N LEU A 196 20.41 2.25 9.64
CA LEU A 196 21.86 2.06 9.47
C LEU A 196 22.43 1.10 10.52
N ASP A 197 22.12 1.33 11.80
CA ASP A 197 22.72 0.59 12.90
C ASP A 197 22.11 -0.80 13.06
N ASP A 198 20.78 -0.92 12.98
CA ASP A 198 20.11 -2.20 13.21
C ASP A 198 19.97 -3.00 11.89
N VAL A 199 19.51 -2.38 10.81
CA VAL A 199 19.21 -3.14 9.58
C VAL A 199 20.45 -3.33 8.72
N VAL A 200 21.15 -2.26 8.35
CA VAL A 200 22.32 -2.34 7.46
C VAL A 200 23.46 -3.10 8.11
N THR A 201 23.74 -2.83 9.39
CA THR A 201 24.81 -3.52 10.14
C THR A 201 24.51 -5.00 10.30
N LEU A 202 23.29 -5.37 10.73
CA LEU A 202 22.89 -6.77 10.82
C LEU A 202 22.92 -7.48 9.47
N ALA A 203 22.54 -6.79 8.39
CA ALA A 203 22.62 -7.34 7.05
C ALA A 203 24.07 -7.64 6.62
N ARG A 204 25.02 -6.77 6.97
CA ARG A 204 26.48 -7.00 6.78
C ARG A 204 26.95 -8.22 7.57
N LEU A 205 26.45 -8.42 8.78
CA LEU A 205 26.76 -9.57 9.62
C LEU A 205 26.08 -10.87 9.20
N GLY A 206 25.23 -10.84 8.18
CA GLY A 206 24.62 -12.03 7.63
C GLY A 206 23.19 -12.33 8.07
N ASP A 207 22.55 -11.42 8.82
CA ASP A 207 21.18 -11.58 9.27
C ASP A 207 20.20 -11.60 8.07
N ASP A 208 19.45 -12.68 7.93
CA ASP A 208 18.57 -12.91 6.78
C ASP A 208 17.41 -11.91 6.70
N TRP A 209 16.80 -11.57 7.85
CA TRP A 209 15.74 -10.58 7.90
C TRP A 209 16.25 -9.21 7.44
N ALA A 210 17.39 -8.78 7.96
CA ALA A 210 17.97 -7.49 7.65
C ALA A 210 18.39 -7.39 6.17
N ARG A 211 18.98 -8.44 5.61
CA ARG A 211 19.30 -8.53 4.16
C ARG A 211 18.06 -8.43 3.29
N TRP A 212 17.00 -9.13 3.69
CA TRP A 212 15.73 -9.08 2.98
C TRP A 212 15.14 -7.67 3.03
N GLN A 213 15.17 -6.97 4.20
CA GLN A 213 14.69 -5.59 4.33
C GLN A 213 15.49 -4.62 3.45
N CYS A 214 16.81 -4.71 3.43
CA CYS A 214 17.64 -3.89 2.53
C CYS A 214 17.24 -4.09 1.07
N ALA A 215 17.08 -5.34 0.63
CA ALA A 215 16.68 -5.64 -0.74
C ALA A 215 15.28 -5.10 -1.07
N GLN A 216 14.30 -5.26 -0.18
CA GLN A 216 12.93 -4.79 -0.40
C GLN A 216 12.86 -3.26 -0.46
N LEU A 217 13.50 -2.55 0.47
CA LEU A 217 13.52 -1.09 0.48
C LEU A 217 14.18 -0.53 -0.80
N LEU A 218 15.27 -1.15 -1.28
CA LEU A 218 15.90 -0.78 -2.54
C LEU A 218 15.03 -1.08 -3.75
N ILE A 219 14.30 -2.21 -3.78
CA ILE A 219 13.38 -2.53 -4.86
C ILE A 219 12.24 -1.49 -4.93
N GLU A 220 11.65 -1.14 -3.79
CA GLU A 220 10.59 -0.13 -3.75
C GLU A 220 11.13 1.25 -4.14
N HIS A 221 12.32 1.64 -3.67
CA HIS A 221 12.98 2.88 -4.07
C HIS A 221 13.22 2.94 -5.60
N ARG A 222 13.77 1.88 -6.21
CA ARG A 222 13.94 1.81 -7.67
C ARG A 222 12.62 1.91 -8.43
N LYS A 223 11.55 1.29 -7.93
CA LYS A 223 10.22 1.41 -8.52
C LYS A 223 9.70 2.85 -8.44
N GLU A 224 9.97 3.57 -7.36
CA GLU A 224 9.59 4.97 -7.23
C GLU A 224 10.34 5.86 -8.22
N ILE A 225 11.65 5.69 -8.37
CA ILE A 225 12.47 6.41 -9.37
C ILE A 225 11.97 6.14 -10.79
N ALA A 226 11.67 4.89 -11.12
CA ALA A 226 11.22 4.49 -12.45
C ALA A 226 9.85 5.08 -12.86
N LYS A 227 9.07 5.64 -11.92
CA LYS A 227 7.75 6.23 -12.22
C LYS A 227 7.83 7.58 -12.93
N GLY A 228 8.98 8.24 -12.93
CA GLY A 228 9.14 9.56 -13.54
C GLY A 228 8.45 10.70 -12.79
N ILE A 229 8.80 11.92 -13.16
CA ILE A 229 8.28 13.15 -12.56
C ILE A 229 6.79 13.30 -12.86
N GLY A 230 5.96 13.53 -11.83
CA GLY A 230 4.52 13.74 -11.96
C GLY A 230 3.69 12.45 -12.12
N GLU A 231 4.30 11.27 -12.16
CA GLU A 231 3.61 9.99 -12.30
C GLU A 231 3.49 9.20 -11.00
N LYS A 232 4.00 9.72 -9.89
CA LYS A 232 4.14 8.99 -8.62
C LYS A 232 2.80 8.49 -8.07
N CYS A 233 1.72 9.26 -8.20
CA CYS A 233 0.40 8.92 -7.67
C CYS A 233 -0.65 8.66 -8.73
N VAL A 234 -0.50 9.29 -9.89
CA VAL A 234 -1.48 9.23 -10.97
C VAL A 234 -0.82 8.61 -12.18
N ARG A 235 -0.90 7.31 -12.25
CA ARG A 235 -0.42 6.57 -13.41
C ARG A 235 -1.58 6.28 -14.35
N SER A 236 -1.39 6.51 -15.64
CA SER A 236 -2.33 6.12 -16.68
C SER A 236 -2.59 4.60 -16.74
N ASP A 237 -1.72 3.82 -16.09
CA ASP A 237 -1.80 2.36 -15.98
C ASP A 237 -2.42 1.87 -14.66
N ARG A 238 -2.92 2.76 -13.80
CA ARG A 238 -3.63 2.42 -12.56
C ARG A 238 -5.03 3.03 -12.54
N LEU A 239 -5.97 2.25 -12.04
CA LEU A 239 -7.36 2.67 -11.88
C LEU A 239 -7.78 2.45 -10.42
N SER A 240 -8.42 3.45 -9.81
CA SER A 240 -9.00 3.34 -8.47
C SER A 240 -10.49 3.63 -8.57
N VAL A 241 -11.31 2.68 -8.11
CA VAL A 241 -12.76 2.73 -8.29
C VAL A 241 -13.49 2.28 -7.02
N ASP A 242 -14.73 2.73 -6.87
CA ASP A 242 -15.66 2.12 -5.91
C ASP A 242 -16.68 1.22 -6.62
N LEU A 243 -17.53 0.54 -5.86
CA LEU A 243 -18.55 -0.37 -6.38
C LEU A 243 -19.72 0.34 -7.08
N HIS A 244 -19.79 1.67 -7.03
CA HIS A 244 -20.72 2.47 -7.81
C HIS A 244 -20.18 2.81 -9.22
N GLY A 245 -18.89 2.49 -9.45
CA GLY A 245 -18.21 2.81 -10.70
C GLY A 245 -17.59 4.20 -10.73
N ASN A 246 -17.56 4.93 -9.62
CA ASN A 246 -16.82 6.17 -9.54
C ASN A 246 -15.31 5.91 -9.63
N ILE A 247 -14.62 6.75 -10.39
CA ILE A 247 -13.17 6.70 -10.58
C ILE A 247 -12.54 7.81 -9.73
N TYR A 248 -11.49 7.44 -8.99
CA TYR A 248 -10.79 8.33 -8.08
C TYR A 248 -9.38 8.62 -8.56
N ALA A 249 -8.96 9.84 -8.29
CA ALA A 249 -7.63 10.33 -8.62
C ALA A 249 -6.51 9.65 -7.81
N CYS A 250 -6.79 9.27 -6.58
CA CYS A 250 -5.84 8.68 -5.67
C CYS A 250 -6.45 7.49 -4.95
N HIS A 251 -5.69 6.40 -4.85
CA HIS A 251 -6.14 5.19 -4.14
C HIS A 251 -6.08 5.33 -2.60
N HIS A 252 -5.49 6.40 -2.09
CA HIS A 252 -5.50 6.72 -0.66
C HIS A 252 -6.56 7.75 -0.28
N ASN A 253 -7.23 8.38 -1.25
CA ASN A 253 -8.25 9.38 -0.99
C ASN A 253 -9.48 9.10 -1.86
N PHE A 254 -10.46 8.40 -1.28
CA PHE A 254 -11.74 8.09 -1.89
C PHE A 254 -12.86 9.08 -1.46
N ASP A 255 -12.50 10.29 -1.10
CA ASP A 255 -13.48 11.34 -0.86
C ASP A 255 -14.27 11.68 -2.12
N ALA A 256 -15.55 12.04 -1.96
CA ALA A 256 -16.41 12.40 -3.07
C ALA A 256 -15.86 13.55 -3.91
N SER A 257 -15.11 14.47 -3.30
CA SER A 257 -14.42 15.58 -3.99
C SER A 257 -13.29 15.14 -4.92
N ASN A 258 -12.80 13.90 -4.77
CA ASN A 258 -11.73 13.32 -5.61
C ASN A 258 -12.27 12.43 -6.74
N ILE A 259 -13.57 12.39 -6.94
CA ILE A 259 -14.16 11.68 -8.08
C ILE A 259 -13.79 12.42 -9.36
N CYS A 260 -13.04 11.77 -10.23
CA CYS A 260 -12.58 12.33 -11.50
C CYS A 260 -13.24 11.68 -12.72
N GLY A 261 -14.11 10.69 -12.52
CA GLY A 261 -14.81 10.03 -13.61
C GLY A 261 -15.75 8.93 -13.15
N HIS A 262 -16.31 8.20 -14.12
CA HIS A 262 -17.20 7.07 -13.87
C HIS A 262 -17.02 5.99 -14.95
N LEU A 263 -17.08 4.70 -14.57
CA LEU A 263 -16.85 3.56 -15.48
C LEU A 263 -17.78 3.55 -16.70
N SER A 264 -19.03 4.01 -16.57
CA SER A 264 -20.00 4.06 -17.66
C SER A 264 -19.75 5.15 -18.72
N ARG A 265 -18.81 6.06 -18.46
CA ARG A 265 -18.47 7.14 -19.38
C ARG A 265 -17.21 6.80 -20.14
N THR A 266 -17.09 7.32 -21.37
CA THR A 266 -15.82 7.26 -22.10
C THR A 266 -14.80 8.07 -21.29
N VAL A 267 -13.80 7.40 -20.75
CA VAL A 267 -12.79 8.08 -19.92
C VAL A 267 -11.96 8.94 -20.85
N VAL A 268 -12.01 10.23 -20.64
CA VAL A 268 -10.93 11.15 -21.01
C VAL A 268 -9.66 10.62 -20.31
N PRO A 269 -8.49 10.64 -20.94
CA PRO A 269 -7.26 10.17 -20.29
C PRO A 269 -7.16 10.79 -18.90
N ILE A 270 -7.03 9.96 -17.88
CA ILE A 270 -6.97 10.36 -16.46
C ILE A 270 -6.05 11.58 -16.23
N ARG A 271 -5.00 11.75 -17.05
CA ARG A 271 -4.10 12.90 -17.06
C ARG A 271 -4.76 14.28 -17.22
N ALA A 272 -5.77 14.41 -18.05
CA ALA A 272 -6.40 15.72 -18.30
C ALA A 272 -7.32 16.15 -17.15
N ASP A 273 -8.02 15.17 -16.54
CA ASP A 273 -8.99 15.45 -15.47
C ASP A 273 -8.33 15.70 -14.13
N HIS A 274 -7.16 15.09 -13.88
CA HIS A 274 -6.40 15.29 -12.66
C HIS A 274 -5.77 16.68 -12.54
N ALA A 275 -5.37 17.29 -13.64
CA ALA A 275 -4.85 18.66 -13.65
C ALA A 275 -5.91 19.67 -13.19
N THR A 276 -7.20 19.36 -13.37
CA THR A 276 -8.31 20.20 -12.92
C THR A 276 -8.67 19.99 -11.45
N VAL A 277 -8.38 18.81 -10.88
CA VAL A 277 -8.73 18.49 -9.49
C VAL A 277 -7.71 19.09 -8.51
N ASP A 278 -6.40 18.98 -8.80
CA ASP A 278 -5.36 19.62 -7.99
C ASP A 278 -4.09 19.90 -8.82
N PRO A 279 -3.86 21.15 -9.24
CA PRO A 279 -2.67 21.53 -10.01
C PRO A 279 -1.35 21.20 -9.29
N ARG A 280 -1.34 21.13 -7.95
CA ARG A 280 -0.14 20.82 -7.16
C ARG A 280 0.38 19.39 -7.42
N ARG A 281 -0.47 18.48 -7.90
CA ARG A 281 -0.11 17.09 -8.20
C ARG A 281 0.92 16.97 -9.33
N PHE A 282 0.98 17.97 -10.21
CA PHE A 282 1.78 17.93 -11.44
C PHE A 282 2.88 18.98 -11.48
N SER A 283 2.90 19.91 -10.53
CA SER A 283 3.91 20.97 -10.46
C SER A 283 4.76 20.80 -9.22
N ALA A 284 5.93 20.21 -9.38
CA ALA A 284 6.98 20.38 -8.38
C ALA A 284 7.30 21.88 -8.23
N SER A 285 7.49 22.34 -6.99
CA SER A 285 7.93 23.72 -6.72
C SER A 285 9.30 23.97 -7.38
N GLU A 286 9.65 25.24 -7.61
CA GLU A 286 10.97 25.61 -8.12
C GLU A 286 12.09 25.07 -7.21
N ALA A 287 11.89 25.13 -5.89
CA ALA A 287 12.80 24.56 -4.90
C ALA A 287 12.95 23.02 -5.04
N CYS A 288 11.88 22.30 -5.40
CA CYS A 288 11.97 20.87 -5.68
C CYS A 288 12.77 20.58 -6.95
N ARG A 289 12.55 21.36 -8.02
CA ARG A 289 13.25 21.17 -9.30
C ARG A 289 14.76 21.44 -9.20
N ALA A 290 15.16 22.32 -8.29
CA ALA A 290 16.56 22.61 -8.00
C ALA A 290 17.19 21.66 -6.98
N CYS A 291 16.45 20.69 -6.48
CA CYS A 291 16.91 19.76 -5.45
C CYS A 291 17.74 18.63 -6.07
N ASP A 292 18.85 18.30 -5.45
CA ASP A 292 19.80 17.24 -5.85
C ASP A 292 19.21 15.83 -5.89
N ILE A 293 18.17 15.56 -5.07
CA ILE A 293 17.46 14.26 -5.06
C ILE A 293 16.11 14.31 -5.80
N PHE A 294 15.87 15.34 -6.63
CA PHE A 294 14.56 15.50 -7.28
C PHE A 294 14.19 14.32 -8.19
N GLU A 295 15.14 13.79 -8.92
CA GLU A 295 14.97 12.61 -9.80
C GLU A 295 14.55 11.34 -9.03
N GLU A 296 14.82 11.30 -7.74
CA GLU A 296 14.42 10.19 -6.87
C GLU A 296 13.11 10.47 -6.11
N CYS A 297 12.96 11.71 -5.61
CA CYS A 297 11.84 12.12 -4.76
C CYS A 297 10.60 12.52 -5.55
N HIS A 298 10.75 13.12 -6.74
CA HIS A 298 9.68 13.64 -7.60
C HIS A 298 8.71 14.60 -6.91
N GLY A 299 9.14 15.31 -5.85
CA GLY A 299 8.33 16.30 -5.16
C GLY A 299 7.38 15.79 -4.08
N GLY A 300 7.44 14.50 -3.73
CA GLY A 300 6.69 13.94 -2.59
C GLY A 300 5.20 13.65 -2.83
N CYS A 301 4.46 13.44 -1.76
CA CYS A 301 3.01 13.17 -1.79
C CYS A 301 2.22 14.47 -1.60
N TYR A 302 1.29 14.76 -2.51
CA TYR A 302 0.44 15.96 -2.42
C TYR A 302 -0.58 15.92 -1.27
N LEU A 303 -0.88 14.72 -0.73
CA LEU A 303 -1.76 14.56 0.44
C LEU A 303 -1.04 14.81 1.76
N SER A 304 0.29 14.98 1.76
CA SER A 304 1.03 15.19 2.98
C SER A 304 0.87 16.61 3.49
N ASN A 305 0.57 16.75 4.78
CA ASN A 305 0.50 18.02 5.49
C ASN A 305 1.86 18.44 6.07
N THR A 306 2.89 17.59 5.94
CA THR A 306 4.24 17.79 6.48
C THR A 306 5.31 17.71 5.40
N HIS A 307 5.12 18.48 4.31
CA HIS A 307 6.05 18.46 3.16
C HIS A 307 7.51 18.69 3.52
N ASP A 308 7.80 19.52 4.52
CA ASP A 308 9.15 19.78 4.98
C ASP A 308 9.79 18.55 5.67
N VAL A 309 9.01 17.78 6.42
CA VAL A 309 9.46 16.53 7.04
C VAL A 309 9.58 15.43 6.00
N ASP A 310 8.63 15.30 5.08
CA ASP A 310 8.69 14.33 3.98
C ASP A 310 9.90 14.58 3.06
N CYS A 311 10.19 15.85 2.77
CA CYS A 311 11.37 16.25 2.03
C CYS A 311 12.66 15.90 2.79
N TYR A 312 12.67 16.15 4.10
CA TYR A 312 13.79 15.79 4.96
C TYR A 312 13.99 14.28 5.00
N LEU A 313 12.92 13.51 5.20
CA LEU A 313 12.95 12.04 5.15
C LEU A 313 13.51 11.53 3.82
N ALA A 314 13.08 12.07 2.69
CA ALA A 314 13.58 11.65 1.39
C ALA A 314 15.09 11.86 1.25
N LYS A 315 15.61 13.00 1.74
CA LYS A 315 17.04 13.32 1.74
C LYS A 315 17.85 12.39 2.65
N GLN A 316 17.37 12.14 3.87
CA GLN A 316 18.05 11.23 4.80
C GLN A 316 18.03 9.78 4.29
N MET A 317 16.90 9.34 3.71
CA MET A 317 16.76 7.99 3.15
C MET A 317 17.68 7.75 1.95
N HIS A 318 18.05 8.77 1.19
CA HIS A 318 19.05 8.66 0.12
C HIS A 318 20.36 8.08 0.67
N THR A 319 20.89 8.63 1.78
CA THR A 319 22.10 8.11 2.45
C THR A 319 21.93 6.65 2.91
N VAL A 320 20.75 6.33 3.45
CA VAL A 320 20.44 4.94 3.87
C VAL A 320 20.41 3.99 2.68
N TYR A 321 19.84 4.41 1.54
CA TYR A 321 19.81 3.57 0.34
C TYR A 321 21.19 3.33 -0.24
N GLU A 322 22.10 4.30 -0.21
CA GLU A 322 23.49 4.08 -0.63
C GLU A 322 24.17 3.02 0.25
N ALA A 323 24.02 3.10 1.57
CA ALA A 323 24.54 2.07 2.48
C ALA A 323 23.92 0.68 2.25
N MET A 324 22.63 0.62 1.91
CA MET A 324 21.96 -0.64 1.57
C MET A 324 22.43 -1.22 0.24
N LYS A 325 22.75 -0.39 -0.76
CA LYS A 325 23.29 -0.84 -2.04
C LYS A 325 24.60 -1.62 -1.86
N GLU A 326 25.49 -1.13 -1.00
CA GLU A 326 26.74 -1.83 -0.68
C GLU A 326 26.50 -3.24 -0.14
N VAL A 327 25.49 -3.43 0.70
CA VAL A 327 25.17 -4.74 1.29
C VAL A 327 24.54 -5.70 0.28
N VAL A 328 23.73 -5.18 -0.67
CA VAL A 328 23.04 -6.00 -1.66
C VAL A 328 23.96 -6.35 -2.85
N GLN A 329 24.85 -5.45 -3.26
CA GLN A 329 25.80 -5.67 -4.37
C GLN A 329 26.77 -6.81 -4.06
N TRP A 330 27.12 -7.04 -2.82
CA TRP A 330 28.00 -8.14 -2.39
C TRP A 330 27.53 -9.56 -2.77
N ARG A 331 26.29 -9.70 -3.29
CA ARG A 331 25.74 -10.99 -3.74
C ARG A 331 25.53 -11.12 -5.26
N LEU A 332 25.84 -10.06 -6.02
CA LEU A 332 25.74 -10.09 -7.48
C LEU A 332 27.10 -10.29 -8.14
N GLU A 333 28.18 -10.36 -7.35
CA GLU A 333 29.52 -10.82 -7.70
C GLU A 333 29.72 -12.27 -7.20
#